data_55c0b2233e4d45cbdd824ee4115e623a
#
_entry.id   55c0b2233e4d45cbdd824ee4115e623a
#
_cell.length_a   1.000
_cell.length_b   1.000
_cell.length_c   1.000
_cell.angle_alpha   90.00
_cell.angle_beta   90.00
_cell.angle_gamma   90.00
#
_symmetry.space_group_name_H-M   'P 1'
#
loop_
_entity.id
_entity.type
_entity.pdbx_description
1 polymer ?
#
loop_
_entity_poly.entity_id
_entity_poly.type
_entity_poly.pdbx_seq_one_letter_code
_entity_poly.pdbx_strand_id
1 'polypeptide(L)'
;FIKYGFTKQEVSKAFSSLKLPQGFSNSEGLIFPAQYSFPQGISAQSAAQSMIDRFSDDPNGRKLLQGNKDFSAKQLLTIASIVQAESTNEDFSKVARVIYNRLRIGMPLQMDSTVHFIMQARGDIFLSRKSTTLNSPYNTYRKFGLPPGPICSPSSDAIKATLEPIQGDWLYFITVAPGDTRFTASFDEFSSWKVEYTKNRKAGAFK
;
A
#
# COMPACT_ATOMS: atom_id res chain seq x y z
N PHE A 1 0.23 -11.89 -16.57
CA PHE A 1 -0.70 -12.72 -17.37
C PHE A 1 -0.45 -12.57 -18.88
N ILE A 2 -0.55 -11.37 -19.47
CA ILE A 2 -0.37 -11.15 -20.92
C ILE A 2 1.02 -11.62 -21.41
N LYS A 3 2.09 -11.36 -20.66
CA LYS A 3 3.44 -11.85 -20.97
C LYS A 3 3.58 -13.37 -20.96
N TYR A 4 2.63 -14.08 -20.35
CA TYR A 4 2.58 -15.54 -20.28
C TYR A 4 1.61 -16.16 -21.29
N GLY A 5 1.13 -15.38 -22.28
CA GLY A 5 0.34 -15.86 -23.40
C GLY A 5 -1.18 -15.76 -23.24
N PHE A 6 -1.68 -15.25 -22.11
CA PHE A 6 -3.12 -15.02 -21.96
C PHE A 6 -3.57 -13.78 -22.73
N THR A 7 -4.71 -13.85 -23.39
CA THR A 7 -5.35 -12.71 -24.05
C THR A 7 -5.92 -11.73 -23.03
N LYS A 8 -6.09 -10.46 -23.40
CA LYS A 8 -6.76 -9.46 -22.57
C LYS A 8 -8.17 -9.88 -22.16
N GLN A 9 -8.89 -10.56 -23.06
CA GLN A 9 -10.25 -11.03 -22.82
C GLN A 9 -10.30 -12.15 -21.77
N GLU A 10 -9.39 -13.13 -21.86
CA GLU A 10 -9.26 -14.20 -20.86
C GLU A 10 -8.92 -13.63 -19.48
N VAL A 11 -7.98 -12.68 -19.41
CA VAL A 11 -7.63 -12.01 -18.15
C VAL A 11 -8.83 -11.25 -17.59
N SER A 12 -9.51 -10.44 -18.39
CA SER A 12 -10.69 -9.69 -17.94
C SER A 12 -11.79 -10.61 -17.41
N LYS A 13 -12.10 -11.69 -18.14
CA LYS A 13 -13.09 -12.69 -17.73
C LYS A 13 -12.65 -13.41 -16.44
N ALA A 14 -11.37 -13.78 -16.32
CA ALA A 14 -10.83 -14.41 -15.11
C ALA A 14 -11.06 -13.53 -13.87
N PHE A 15 -10.68 -12.26 -13.94
CA PHE A 15 -10.78 -11.33 -12.79
C PHE A 15 -12.23 -10.98 -12.42
N SER A 16 -13.19 -11.07 -13.34
CA SER A 16 -14.62 -10.87 -13.04
C SER A 16 -15.29 -12.07 -12.37
N SER A 17 -14.67 -13.24 -12.39
CA SER A 17 -15.25 -14.51 -11.89
C SER A 17 -14.50 -15.12 -10.70
N LEU A 18 -13.59 -14.36 -10.08
CA LEU A 18 -12.83 -14.81 -8.90
C LEU A 18 -13.73 -14.99 -7.67
N LYS A 19 -13.47 -16.03 -6.92
CA LYS A 19 -14.03 -16.19 -5.57
C LYS A 19 -13.20 -15.36 -4.60
N LEU A 20 -13.81 -14.33 -4.06
CA LEU A 20 -13.15 -13.41 -3.15
C LEU A 20 -13.45 -13.77 -1.69
N PRO A 21 -12.54 -13.47 -0.75
CA PRO A 21 -12.84 -13.56 0.67
C PRO A 21 -14.05 -12.70 1.05
N GLN A 22 -14.73 -13.07 2.14
CA GLN A 22 -15.88 -12.33 2.63
C GLN A 22 -15.53 -10.85 2.92
N GLY A 23 -16.41 -9.94 2.52
CA GLY A 23 -16.23 -8.49 2.72
C GLY A 23 -15.48 -7.77 1.60
N PHE A 24 -15.05 -8.49 0.54
CA PHE A 24 -14.38 -7.90 -0.62
C PHE A 24 -15.27 -7.95 -1.86
N SER A 25 -15.31 -6.84 -2.60
CA SER A 25 -16.09 -6.69 -3.84
C SER A 25 -15.25 -6.74 -5.12
N ASN A 26 -13.93 -6.70 -4.99
CA ASN A 26 -12.96 -6.82 -6.08
C ASN A 26 -11.65 -7.41 -5.56
N SER A 27 -10.76 -7.76 -6.47
CA SER A 27 -9.48 -8.42 -6.16
C SER A 27 -8.32 -7.47 -5.86
N GLU A 28 -8.54 -6.14 -5.86
CA GLU A 28 -7.46 -5.19 -5.56
C GLU A 28 -6.88 -5.45 -4.17
N GLY A 29 -5.55 -5.54 -4.11
CA GLY A 29 -4.82 -5.87 -2.88
C GLY A 29 -4.76 -7.36 -2.53
N LEU A 30 -5.62 -8.22 -3.10
CA LEU A 30 -5.72 -9.64 -2.77
C LEU A 30 -4.83 -10.55 -3.62
N ILE A 31 -4.23 -10.05 -4.69
CA ILE A 31 -3.28 -10.81 -5.52
C ILE A 31 -1.96 -10.91 -4.77
N PHE A 32 -1.74 -12.03 -4.09
CA PHE A 32 -0.57 -12.17 -3.20
C PHE A 32 0.74 -12.13 -3.97
N PRO A 33 1.71 -11.28 -3.59
CA PRO A 33 3.00 -11.18 -4.26
C PRO A 33 3.88 -12.37 -3.86
N ALA A 34 4.04 -13.33 -4.79
CA ALA A 34 4.88 -14.51 -4.62
C ALA A 34 5.41 -14.99 -5.98
N GLN A 35 6.34 -15.92 -5.95
CA GLN A 35 6.74 -16.68 -7.12
C GLN A 35 5.72 -17.79 -7.37
N TYR A 36 5.23 -17.89 -8.60
CA TYR A 36 4.24 -18.89 -8.99
C TYR A 36 4.77 -19.75 -10.14
N SER A 37 4.61 -21.06 -10.00
CA SER A 37 4.83 -22.03 -11.08
C SER A 37 3.50 -22.65 -11.43
N PHE A 38 3.08 -22.51 -12.68
CA PHE A 38 1.80 -23.06 -13.14
C PHE A 38 2.03 -24.19 -14.15
N PRO A 39 1.19 -25.23 -14.13
CA PRO A 39 1.25 -26.28 -15.15
C PRO A 39 0.90 -25.72 -16.54
N GLN A 40 1.43 -26.36 -17.57
CA GLN A 40 1.09 -26.02 -18.95
C GLN A 40 -0.42 -26.13 -19.18
N GLY A 41 -1.01 -25.15 -19.87
CA GLY A 41 -2.44 -25.15 -20.16
C GLY A 41 -3.35 -24.68 -19.01
N ILE A 42 -2.79 -24.17 -17.90
CA ILE A 42 -3.62 -23.57 -16.85
C ILE A 42 -4.50 -22.45 -17.42
N SER A 43 -5.72 -22.30 -16.95
CA SER A 43 -6.57 -21.17 -17.32
C SER A 43 -6.15 -19.88 -16.58
N ALA A 44 -6.42 -18.72 -17.19
CA ALA A 44 -6.20 -17.42 -16.53
C ALA A 44 -6.97 -17.32 -15.20
N GLN A 45 -8.18 -17.88 -15.15
CA GLN A 45 -9.01 -17.90 -13.94
C GLN A 45 -8.36 -18.73 -12.83
N SER A 46 -7.92 -19.97 -13.14
CA SER A 46 -7.26 -20.82 -12.15
C SER A 46 -5.97 -20.21 -11.63
N ALA A 47 -5.17 -19.62 -12.53
CA ALA A 47 -3.95 -18.93 -12.13
C ALA A 47 -4.23 -17.71 -11.22
N ALA A 48 -5.23 -16.87 -11.56
CA ALA A 48 -5.59 -15.72 -10.74
C ALA A 48 -6.22 -16.15 -9.40
N GLN A 49 -7.06 -17.21 -9.41
CA GLN A 49 -7.66 -17.74 -8.18
C GLN A 49 -6.59 -18.25 -7.21
N SER A 50 -5.59 -18.99 -7.70
CA SER A 50 -4.51 -19.49 -6.83
C SER A 50 -3.70 -18.38 -6.17
N MET A 51 -3.63 -17.18 -6.79
CA MET A 51 -2.98 -16.02 -6.17
C MET A 51 -3.82 -15.43 -5.01
N ILE A 52 -5.15 -15.47 -5.12
CA ILE A 52 -6.07 -15.10 -4.03
C ILE A 52 -6.07 -16.15 -2.93
N ASP A 53 -6.11 -17.43 -3.31
CA ASP A 53 -6.06 -18.54 -2.34
C ASP A 53 -4.75 -18.47 -1.54
N ARG A 54 -3.64 -18.15 -2.20
CA ARG A 54 -2.34 -17.93 -1.55
C ARG A 54 -2.37 -16.81 -0.50
N PHE A 55 -3.13 -15.73 -0.74
CA PHE A 55 -3.34 -14.69 0.28
C PHE A 55 -4.04 -15.25 1.51
N SER A 56 -5.06 -16.07 1.30
CA SER A 56 -5.83 -16.72 2.38
C SER A 56 -5.05 -17.81 3.12
N ASP A 57 -4.07 -18.42 2.46
CA ASP A 57 -3.19 -19.46 3.03
C ASP A 57 -2.01 -18.86 3.81
N ASP A 58 -1.58 -17.63 3.48
CA ASP A 58 -0.55 -16.92 4.23
C ASP A 58 -1.01 -16.66 5.67
N PRO A 59 -0.19 -16.97 6.71
CA PRO A 59 -0.59 -16.80 8.10
C PRO A 59 -1.01 -15.37 8.44
N ASN A 60 -0.31 -14.35 7.92
CA ASN A 60 -0.62 -12.94 8.14
C ASN A 60 -1.85 -12.53 7.33
N GLY A 61 -1.98 -13.01 6.08
CA GLY A 61 -3.15 -12.82 5.24
C GLY A 61 -4.42 -13.37 5.90
N ARG A 62 -4.36 -14.60 6.40
CA ARG A 62 -5.47 -15.24 7.14
C ARG A 62 -5.87 -14.46 8.38
N LYS A 63 -4.89 -13.95 9.16
CA LYS A 63 -5.13 -13.12 10.35
C LYS A 63 -5.78 -11.79 9.95
N LEU A 64 -5.31 -11.16 8.86
CA LEU A 64 -5.87 -9.92 8.34
C LEU A 64 -7.33 -10.08 7.92
N LEU A 65 -7.68 -11.20 7.26
CA LEU A 65 -9.05 -11.47 6.80
C LEU A 65 -10.08 -11.58 7.94
N GLN A 66 -9.65 -11.79 9.17
CA GLN A 66 -10.53 -11.79 10.34
C GLN A 66 -10.93 -10.38 10.79
N GLY A 67 -10.18 -9.35 10.34
CA GLY A 67 -10.33 -8.01 10.91
C GLY A 67 -9.91 -7.94 12.37
N ASN A 68 -10.21 -6.84 13.02
CA ASN A 68 -10.07 -6.67 14.45
C ASN A 68 -11.18 -5.76 14.99
N LYS A 69 -11.16 -5.43 16.29
CA LYS A 69 -12.18 -4.60 16.94
C LYS A 69 -12.31 -3.19 16.35
N ASP A 70 -11.22 -2.65 15.75
CA ASP A 70 -11.13 -1.28 15.28
C ASP A 70 -11.28 -1.17 13.76
N PHE A 71 -10.88 -2.24 13.01
CA PHE A 71 -10.80 -2.22 11.55
C PHE A 71 -11.31 -3.53 10.93
N SER A 72 -12.12 -3.41 9.88
CA SER A 72 -12.49 -4.55 9.02
C SER A 72 -11.29 -5.09 8.25
N ALA A 73 -11.40 -6.31 7.73
CA ALA A 73 -10.39 -6.92 6.85
C ALA A 73 -10.01 -6.02 5.67
N LYS A 74 -11.01 -5.38 5.02
CA LYS A 74 -10.78 -4.44 3.92
C LYS A 74 -10.00 -3.20 4.34
N GLN A 75 -10.28 -2.66 5.52
CA GLN A 75 -9.54 -1.50 6.06
C GLN A 75 -8.10 -1.87 6.41
N LEU A 76 -7.87 -3.03 7.03
CA LEU A 76 -6.52 -3.54 7.30
C LEU A 76 -5.74 -3.77 6.01
N LEU A 77 -6.37 -4.36 4.97
CA LEU A 77 -5.73 -4.53 3.68
C LEU A 77 -5.39 -3.19 3.01
N THR A 78 -6.27 -2.20 3.18
CA THR A 78 -6.01 -0.83 2.69
C THR A 78 -4.80 -0.22 3.39
N ILE A 79 -4.69 -0.33 4.72
CA ILE A 79 -3.53 0.14 5.47
C ILE A 79 -2.26 -0.59 5.01
N ALA A 80 -2.29 -1.93 4.92
CA ALA A 80 -1.15 -2.73 4.50
C ALA A 80 -0.67 -2.35 3.08
N SER A 81 -1.59 -2.05 2.16
CA SER A 81 -1.24 -1.61 0.81
C SER A 81 -0.55 -0.24 0.79
N ILE A 82 -0.94 0.68 1.68
CA ILE A 82 -0.27 1.97 1.83
C ILE A 82 1.11 1.77 2.44
N VAL A 83 1.24 0.99 3.51
CA VAL A 83 2.53 0.63 4.13
C VAL A 83 3.50 0.06 3.09
N GLN A 84 3.03 -0.89 2.27
CA GLN A 84 3.81 -1.50 1.19
C GLN A 84 4.31 -0.47 0.17
N ALA A 85 3.50 0.52 -0.14
CA ALA A 85 3.79 1.49 -1.19
C ALA A 85 4.65 2.68 -0.71
N GLU A 86 4.70 2.95 0.60
CA GLU A 86 5.39 4.11 1.18
C GLU A 86 6.81 3.80 1.66
N SER A 87 7.18 2.54 1.88
CA SER A 87 8.45 2.23 2.51
C SER A 87 9.03 0.87 2.13
N THR A 88 10.20 0.56 2.66
CA THR A 88 10.84 -0.76 2.61
C THR A 88 10.51 -1.58 3.85
N ASN A 89 10.85 -2.87 3.84
CA ASN A 89 10.55 -3.80 4.94
C ASN A 89 11.04 -3.31 6.31
N GLU A 90 12.16 -2.59 6.37
CA GLU A 90 12.77 -2.08 7.60
C GLU A 90 11.87 -1.05 8.30
N ASP A 91 11.11 -0.28 7.53
CA ASP A 91 10.29 0.82 8.04
C ASP A 91 8.79 0.51 8.07
N PHE A 92 8.33 -0.62 7.52
CA PHE A 92 6.91 -0.98 7.46
C PHE A 92 6.19 -0.78 8.79
N SER A 93 6.78 -1.24 9.90
CA SER A 93 6.14 -1.20 11.21
C SER A 93 6.01 0.22 11.78
N LYS A 94 6.98 1.10 11.47
CA LYS A 94 6.94 2.53 11.83
C LYS A 94 5.93 3.30 10.95
N VAL A 95 5.91 3.03 9.65
CA VAL A 95 4.93 3.66 8.72
C VAL A 95 3.51 3.24 9.10
N ALA A 96 3.28 1.95 9.41
CA ALA A 96 1.99 1.49 9.93
C ALA A 96 1.60 2.27 11.19
N ARG A 97 2.54 2.48 12.12
CA ARG A 97 2.30 3.28 13.35
C ARG A 97 1.92 4.72 13.03
N VAL A 98 2.60 5.39 12.10
CA VAL A 98 2.23 6.75 11.69
C VAL A 98 0.81 6.80 11.15
N ILE A 99 0.42 5.84 10.30
CA ILE A 99 -0.95 5.76 9.76
C ILE A 99 -1.97 5.65 10.90
N TYR A 100 -1.78 4.73 11.84
CA TYR A 100 -2.68 4.57 12.99
C TYR A 100 -2.74 5.80 13.89
N ASN A 101 -1.60 6.45 14.14
CA ASN A 101 -1.57 7.67 14.95
C ASN A 101 -2.35 8.80 14.27
N ARG A 102 -2.17 9.01 12.96
CA ARG A 102 -2.92 10.01 12.19
C ARG A 102 -4.43 9.70 12.17
N LEU A 103 -4.82 8.45 11.94
CA LEU A 103 -6.23 8.03 11.99
C LEU A 103 -6.86 8.31 13.35
N ARG A 104 -6.15 8.00 14.44
CA ARG A 104 -6.63 8.19 15.81
C ARG A 104 -6.94 9.66 16.15
N ILE A 105 -6.15 10.60 15.62
CA ILE A 105 -6.33 12.04 15.87
C ILE A 105 -7.09 12.76 14.75
N GLY A 106 -7.62 12.03 13.76
CA GLY A 106 -8.34 12.62 12.64
C GLY A 106 -7.45 13.43 11.68
N MET A 107 -6.15 13.17 11.64
CA MET A 107 -5.21 13.84 10.75
C MET A 107 -5.29 13.23 9.33
N PRO A 108 -5.24 14.04 8.24
CA PRO A 108 -5.15 13.50 6.89
C PRO A 108 -3.91 12.62 6.73
N LEU A 109 -4.05 11.50 5.99
CA LEU A 109 -2.91 10.58 5.82
C LEU A 109 -1.80 11.17 4.95
N GLN A 110 -2.12 11.96 3.93
CA GLN A 110 -1.16 12.65 3.06
C GLN A 110 -0.05 11.72 2.52
N MET A 111 -0.47 10.57 1.98
CA MET A 111 0.41 9.54 1.41
C MET A 111 0.50 9.72 -0.10
N ASP A 112 1.71 9.93 -0.60
CA ASP A 112 2.00 10.16 -2.03
C ASP A 112 1.56 8.98 -2.89
N SER A 113 1.74 7.76 -2.39
CA SER A 113 1.33 6.52 -3.05
C SER A 113 -0.15 6.48 -3.44
N THR A 114 -1.02 7.11 -2.64
CA THR A 114 -2.46 7.19 -2.94
C THR A 114 -2.75 8.09 -4.15
N VAL A 115 -1.94 9.12 -4.35
CA VAL A 115 -2.02 10.00 -5.52
C VAL A 115 -1.42 9.32 -6.75
N HIS A 116 -0.30 8.59 -6.60
CA HIS A 116 0.28 7.77 -7.66
C HIS A 116 -0.72 6.71 -8.16
N PHE A 117 -1.48 6.08 -7.26
CA PHE A 117 -2.54 5.15 -7.62
C PHE A 117 -3.62 5.81 -8.50
N ILE A 118 -4.10 7.02 -8.13
CA ILE A 118 -5.07 7.78 -8.93
C ILE A 118 -4.54 8.07 -10.33
N MET A 119 -3.26 8.44 -10.43
CA MET A 119 -2.61 8.79 -11.69
C MET A 119 -2.19 7.56 -12.51
N GLN A 120 -2.36 6.34 -11.99
CA GLN A 120 -1.83 5.09 -12.56
C GLN A 120 -0.32 5.19 -12.85
N ALA A 121 0.38 5.99 -12.05
CA ALA A 121 1.79 6.24 -12.17
C ALA A 121 2.60 5.23 -11.34
N ARG A 122 3.71 4.73 -11.89
CA ARG A 122 4.62 3.79 -11.21
C ARG A 122 6.05 4.33 -11.27
N GLY A 123 6.82 4.04 -10.22
CA GLY A 123 8.21 4.47 -10.09
C GLY A 123 8.36 5.80 -9.37
N ASP A 124 9.57 6.36 -9.36
CA ASP A 124 9.94 7.58 -8.63
C ASP A 124 9.39 8.86 -9.29
N ILE A 125 8.08 8.98 -9.31
CA ILE A 125 7.40 10.16 -9.84
C ILE A 125 7.15 11.13 -8.71
N PHE A 126 7.85 12.27 -8.76
CA PHE A 126 7.62 13.35 -7.79
C PHE A 126 6.25 13.99 -8.04
N LEU A 127 5.45 14.06 -6.97
CA LEU A 127 4.17 14.71 -7.03
C LEU A 127 4.33 16.23 -7.20
N SER A 128 3.62 16.76 -8.17
CA SER A 128 3.42 18.21 -8.26
C SER A 128 2.36 18.68 -7.27
N ARG A 129 2.37 19.96 -6.90
CA ARG A 129 1.28 20.56 -6.12
C ARG A 129 -0.09 20.33 -6.77
N LYS A 130 -0.16 20.33 -8.11
CA LYS A 130 -1.38 20.07 -8.86
C LYS A 130 -1.87 18.64 -8.66
N SER A 131 -0.98 17.66 -8.58
CA SER A 131 -1.35 16.25 -8.36
C SER A 131 -2.00 16.04 -6.99
N THR A 132 -1.54 16.73 -5.94
CA THR A 132 -2.15 16.62 -4.60
C THR A 132 -3.53 17.30 -4.49
N THR A 133 -3.98 18.02 -5.53
CA THR A 133 -5.32 18.64 -5.58
C THR A 133 -6.36 17.83 -6.37
N LEU A 134 -6.00 16.67 -6.93
CA LEU A 134 -6.91 15.81 -7.68
C LEU A 134 -8.16 15.45 -6.87
N ASN A 135 -9.34 15.58 -7.51
CA ASN A 135 -10.60 15.20 -6.86
C ASN A 135 -10.85 13.70 -7.01
N SER A 136 -10.44 12.95 -6.01
CA SER A 136 -10.63 11.50 -5.93
C SER A 136 -10.88 11.08 -4.49
N PRO A 137 -11.70 10.05 -4.23
CA PRO A 137 -11.86 9.48 -2.90
C PRO A 137 -10.58 8.82 -2.38
N TYR A 138 -9.64 8.49 -3.27
CA TYR A 138 -8.31 7.95 -2.90
C TYR A 138 -7.31 9.05 -2.52
N ASN A 139 -7.59 10.34 -2.75
CA ASN A 139 -6.63 11.41 -2.45
C ASN A 139 -6.59 11.73 -0.95
N THR A 140 -5.64 11.15 -0.24
CA THR A 140 -5.45 11.30 1.21
C THR A 140 -4.89 12.67 1.63
N TYR A 141 -4.57 13.58 0.68
CA TYR A 141 -4.31 14.99 0.95
C TYR A 141 -5.59 15.80 1.13
N ARG A 142 -6.70 15.33 0.55
CA ARG A 142 -8.00 16.03 0.53
C ARG A 142 -9.10 15.32 1.32
N LYS A 143 -8.94 14.03 1.55
CA LYS A 143 -9.91 13.20 2.25
C LYS A 143 -9.31 12.71 3.56
N PHE A 144 -10.11 12.79 4.61
CA PHE A 144 -9.75 12.28 5.92
C PHE A 144 -10.05 10.78 5.99
N GLY A 145 -9.33 10.08 6.84
CA GLY A 145 -9.49 8.65 7.01
C GLY A 145 -8.83 7.82 5.91
N LEU A 146 -9.23 6.56 5.81
CA LEU A 146 -8.74 5.62 4.81
C LEU A 146 -9.37 5.86 3.44
N PRO A 147 -8.64 5.62 2.34
CA PRO A 147 -9.24 5.57 1.01
C PRO A 147 -10.22 4.38 0.91
N PRO A 148 -11.06 4.33 -0.16
CA PRO A 148 -12.12 3.32 -0.30
C PRO A 148 -11.64 1.86 -0.38
N GLY A 149 -10.36 1.64 -0.65
CA GLY A 149 -9.78 0.30 -0.78
C GLY A 149 -8.28 0.33 -0.98
N PRO A 150 -7.64 -0.86 -1.12
CA PRO A 150 -6.22 -0.99 -1.34
C PRO A 150 -5.72 -0.29 -2.60
N ILE A 151 -4.43 0.04 -2.63
CA ILE A 151 -3.75 0.70 -3.75
C ILE A 151 -2.69 -0.18 -4.42
N CYS A 152 -2.37 -1.30 -3.81
CA CYS A 152 -1.51 -2.36 -4.35
C CYS A 152 -1.69 -3.65 -3.54
N SER A 153 -1.06 -4.73 -3.98
CA SER A 153 -0.98 -5.99 -3.23
C SER A 153 0.17 -5.94 -2.23
N PRO A 154 -0.10 -6.00 -0.91
CA PRO A 154 0.96 -5.98 0.10
C PRO A 154 1.64 -7.35 0.23
N SER A 155 2.91 -7.34 0.63
CA SER A 155 3.66 -8.53 1.06
C SER A 155 3.18 -9.03 2.43
N SER A 156 3.55 -10.26 2.78
CA SER A 156 3.29 -10.81 4.12
C SER A 156 3.89 -9.94 5.23
N ASP A 157 5.06 -9.35 4.99
CA ASP A 157 5.73 -8.47 5.96
C ASP A 157 4.99 -7.14 6.16
N ALA A 158 4.49 -6.52 5.09
CA ALA A 158 3.66 -5.32 5.19
C ALA A 158 2.33 -5.60 5.92
N ILE A 159 1.74 -6.78 5.67
CA ILE A 159 0.54 -7.25 6.39
C ILE A 159 0.88 -7.43 7.88
N LYS A 160 1.96 -8.13 8.21
CA LYS A 160 2.41 -8.32 9.59
C LYS A 160 2.65 -7.00 10.32
N ALA A 161 3.36 -6.08 9.67
CA ALA A 161 3.62 -4.74 10.22
C ALA A 161 2.35 -3.94 10.48
N THR A 162 1.32 -4.13 9.64
CA THR A 162 -0.01 -3.53 9.83
C THR A 162 -0.75 -4.14 11.02
N LEU A 163 -0.69 -5.46 11.18
CA LEU A 163 -1.35 -6.17 12.28
C LEU A 163 -0.68 -5.92 13.65
N GLU A 164 0.63 -5.74 13.65
CA GLU A 164 1.47 -5.63 14.84
C GLU A 164 2.45 -4.45 14.71
N PRO A 165 1.96 -3.20 14.60
CA PRO A 165 2.83 -2.05 14.45
C PRO A 165 3.63 -1.79 15.73
N ILE A 166 4.91 -1.41 15.58
CA ILE A 166 5.75 -1.02 16.71
C ILE A 166 5.15 0.14 17.50
N GLN A 167 5.42 0.25 18.80
CA GLN A 167 4.99 1.39 19.60
C GLN A 167 5.77 2.64 19.23
N GLY A 168 5.10 3.80 19.26
CA GLY A 168 5.68 5.10 18.97
C GLY A 168 4.60 6.17 18.82
N ASP A 169 4.98 7.42 18.88
CA ASP A 169 4.12 8.60 18.81
C ASP A 169 4.24 9.37 17.48
N TRP A 170 5.01 8.83 16.53
CA TRP A 170 5.32 9.49 15.26
C TRP A 170 4.07 9.86 14.47
N LEU A 171 4.09 11.08 13.93
CA LEU A 171 3.08 11.63 13.03
C LEU A 171 3.64 11.91 11.64
N TYR A 172 4.96 12.06 11.52
CA TYR A 172 5.65 12.43 10.29
C TYR A 172 6.81 11.49 10.01
N PHE A 173 7.08 11.25 8.74
CA PHE A 173 8.29 10.57 8.28
C PHE A 173 8.72 11.13 6.92
N ILE A 174 10.00 11.03 6.62
CA ILE A 174 10.59 11.40 5.34
C ILE A 174 11.92 10.68 5.15
N THR A 175 12.16 10.19 3.94
CA THR A 175 13.46 9.67 3.53
C THR A 175 14.32 10.83 3.04
N VAL A 176 15.28 11.28 3.83
CA VAL A 176 16.13 12.44 3.52
C VAL A 176 17.29 12.09 2.59
N ALA A 177 17.72 10.83 2.61
CA ALA A 177 18.73 10.26 1.69
C ALA A 177 18.43 8.76 1.50
N PRO A 178 18.95 8.09 0.47
CA PRO A 178 18.78 6.64 0.29
C PRO A 178 19.22 5.89 1.57
N GLY A 179 18.28 5.11 2.16
CA GLY A 179 18.51 4.38 3.41
C GLY A 179 18.38 5.19 4.69
N ASP A 180 18.11 6.50 4.63
CA ASP A 180 17.90 7.36 5.81
C ASP A 180 16.46 7.85 5.87
N THR A 181 15.57 7.04 6.43
CA THR A 181 14.17 7.41 6.72
C THR A 181 14.02 7.79 8.18
N ARG A 182 13.55 8.99 8.44
CA ARG A 182 13.41 9.56 9.78
C ARG A 182 11.94 9.71 10.15
N PHE A 183 11.65 9.55 11.46
CA PHE A 183 10.30 9.55 12.01
C PHE A 183 10.23 10.50 13.22
N THR A 184 9.18 11.31 13.32
CA THR A 184 8.99 12.26 14.44
C THR A 184 7.52 12.56 14.70
N ALA A 185 7.21 13.01 15.91
CA ALA A 185 5.93 13.63 16.26
C ALA A 185 5.96 15.16 16.01
N SER A 186 7.15 15.78 15.88
CA SER A 186 7.34 17.22 15.75
C SER A 186 7.22 17.67 14.30
N PHE A 187 6.32 18.61 14.02
CA PHE A 187 6.20 19.25 12.71
C PHE A 187 7.41 20.13 12.37
N ASP A 188 8.02 20.76 13.36
CA ASP A 188 9.20 21.64 13.15
C ASP A 188 10.41 20.81 12.74
N GLU A 189 10.62 19.66 13.40
CA GLU A 189 11.68 18.72 13.04
C GLU A 189 11.46 18.14 11.63
N PHE A 190 10.26 17.69 11.34
CA PHE A 190 9.89 17.24 9.98
C PHE A 190 10.13 18.34 8.92
N SER A 191 9.80 19.59 9.25
CA SER A 191 9.99 20.72 8.33
C SER A 191 11.48 20.99 8.06
N SER A 192 12.34 20.83 9.07
CA SER A 192 13.80 20.92 8.87
C SER A 192 14.32 19.82 7.95
N TRP A 193 13.85 18.58 8.13
CA TRP A 193 14.22 17.45 7.25
C TRP A 193 13.72 17.60 5.82
N LYS A 194 12.60 18.27 5.60
CA LYS A 194 12.15 18.62 4.23
C LYS A 194 13.12 19.56 3.51
N VAL A 195 13.77 20.48 4.24
CA VAL A 195 14.82 21.34 3.68
C VAL A 195 16.03 20.49 3.29
N GLU A 196 16.46 19.58 4.19
CA GLU A 196 17.56 18.65 3.94
C GLU A 196 17.27 17.74 2.73
N TYR A 197 16.08 17.11 2.69
CA TYR A 197 15.62 16.33 1.56
C TYR A 197 15.72 17.11 0.23
N THR A 198 15.24 18.35 0.24
CA THR A 198 15.26 19.21 -0.96
C THR A 198 16.68 19.48 -1.43
N LYS A 199 17.63 19.71 -0.51
CA LYS A 199 19.05 19.90 -0.79
C LYS A 199 19.66 18.62 -1.38
N ASN A 200 19.46 17.48 -0.74
CA ASN A 200 19.99 16.18 -1.15
C ASN A 200 19.44 15.76 -2.53
N ARG A 201 18.16 15.98 -2.77
CA ARG A 201 17.53 15.74 -4.07
C ARG A 201 18.15 16.58 -5.19
N LYS A 202 18.36 17.89 -4.96
CA LYS A 202 19.02 18.79 -5.92
C LYS A 202 20.47 18.38 -6.18
N ALA A 203 21.14 17.82 -5.19
CA ALA A 203 22.50 17.27 -5.32
C ALA A 203 22.54 15.91 -6.04
N GLY A 204 21.38 15.30 -6.35
CA GLY A 204 21.30 14.03 -7.09
C GLY A 204 21.40 12.77 -6.22
N ALA A 205 21.17 12.87 -4.91
CA ALA A 205 21.27 11.73 -3.99
C ALA A 205 20.26 10.60 -4.29
N PHE A 206 19.19 10.88 -5.01
CA PHE A 206 18.12 9.93 -5.38
C PHE A 206 18.16 9.52 -6.87
N LYS A 207 19.33 9.57 -7.50
CA LYS A 207 19.52 9.16 -8.90
C LYS A 207 19.91 7.69 -9.00
#